data_da8a14fa13c90ee28c7d97d9102a1682
#
_entry.id   da8a14fa13c90ee28c7d97d9102a1682
#
_cell.length_a   1.000
_cell.length_b   1.000
_cell.length_c   1.000
_cell.angle_alpha   90.00
_cell.angle_beta   90.00
_cell.angle_gamma   90.00
#
_symmetry.space_group_name_H-M   'P 1'
#
loop_
_entity.id
_entity.type
_entity.pdbx_description
1 polymer ?
#
loop_
_entity_poly.entity_id
_entity_poly.type
_entity_poly.pdbx_seq_one_letter_code
_entity_poly.pdbx_strand_id
1 'polypeptide(L)'
;MSGGWQQQIYNQPAQGVAGDRASQNPMATYDAGPGGLVADTAGVAVGYFAWAIAPTDPNGTNQIATQARGSGNTAGLVYNDTQALNTVFLSDATLVIPAGLPVALANQGDFWVINNGTTEAQVGQKAYATFGTGAVSFAATATPTTGASATGSSIAAETFSVTGSIAEDILTVSAVGSGTVYPGATISGTNITTGTQIASQLTGTTGGVGTYLLSVSQQKNVVSETISGTYGLLTIGTLTTTPVFTVGQTLNATGSVVAGTVITANVTGSGGSGGTMVVSNNTVVNSQTISTASNVETKFVAASAGQP
;
A
#
# COMPACT_ATOMS: atom_id res chain seq x y z
N MET A 1 46.76 20.43 -19.53
CA MET A 1 45.65 19.43 -19.56
C MET A 1 46.29 18.05 -19.55
N SER A 2 46.41 17.45 -18.36
CA SER A 2 46.83 16.06 -18.25
C SER A 2 45.65 15.20 -18.71
N GLY A 3 45.69 14.68 -19.93
CA GLY A 3 44.76 13.68 -20.40
C GLY A 3 44.87 12.48 -19.47
N GLY A 4 43.88 12.34 -18.60
CA GLY A 4 43.84 11.27 -17.63
C GLY A 4 43.59 9.94 -18.29
N TRP A 5 44.68 9.26 -18.66
CA TRP A 5 44.60 7.82 -18.92
C TRP A 5 44.27 7.12 -17.60
N GLN A 6 43.45 6.11 -17.63
CA GLN A 6 43.16 5.28 -16.47
C GLN A 6 44.47 4.73 -15.90
N GLN A 7 44.86 5.19 -14.71
CA GLN A 7 46.10 4.79 -14.06
C GLN A 7 45.93 3.62 -13.12
N GLN A 8 44.71 3.18 -12.88
CA GLN A 8 44.38 2.06 -12.00
C GLN A 8 43.43 1.10 -12.74
N ILE A 9 43.82 -0.18 -12.78
CA ILE A 9 42.98 -1.25 -13.25
C ILE A 9 42.16 -1.75 -12.05
N TYR A 10 40.85 -1.60 -12.10
CA TYR A 10 39.97 -2.19 -11.10
C TYR A 10 39.74 -3.65 -11.41
N ASN A 11 40.05 -4.53 -10.48
CA ASN A 11 39.83 -5.99 -10.61
C ASN A 11 38.37 -6.37 -10.39
N GLN A 12 37.55 -5.44 -9.94
CA GLN A 12 36.11 -5.64 -9.79
C GLN A 12 35.36 -4.78 -10.80
N PRO A 13 34.34 -5.31 -11.47
CA PRO A 13 33.49 -4.49 -12.33
C PRO A 13 32.84 -3.37 -11.51
N ALA A 14 32.52 -2.26 -12.14
CA ALA A 14 31.77 -1.18 -11.51
C ALA A 14 30.46 -1.75 -10.93
N GLN A 15 30.11 -1.31 -9.74
CA GLN A 15 28.83 -1.66 -9.15
C GLN A 15 27.70 -1.13 -10.04
N GLY A 16 26.63 -1.90 -10.20
CA GLY A 16 25.44 -1.47 -10.92
C GLY A 16 24.73 -0.34 -10.18
N VAL A 17 24.01 0.48 -10.93
CA VAL A 17 23.13 1.50 -10.36
C VAL A 17 21.81 0.81 -9.94
N ALA A 18 21.19 1.31 -8.86
CA ALA A 18 19.90 0.79 -8.41
C ALA A 18 18.85 0.86 -9.52
N GLY A 19 18.17 -0.26 -9.73
CA GLY A 19 17.18 -0.42 -10.80
C GLY A 19 17.73 -0.90 -12.14
N ASP A 20 19.05 -0.94 -12.34
CA ASP A 20 19.64 -1.47 -13.56
C ASP A 20 19.49 -3.00 -13.62
N ARG A 21 19.37 -3.53 -14.84
CA ARG A 21 19.38 -4.96 -15.07
C ARG A 21 20.77 -5.55 -14.75
N ALA A 22 20.77 -6.57 -13.90
CA ALA A 22 22.02 -7.24 -13.49
C ALA A 22 22.43 -8.37 -14.46
N SER A 23 21.50 -8.88 -15.28
CA SER A 23 21.77 -9.96 -16.22
C SER A 23 20.94 -9.84 -17.50
N GLN A 24 21.20 -10.74 -18.47
CA GLN A 24 20.41 -10.89 -19.69
C GLN A 24 19.29 -11.94 -19.54
N ASN A 25 19.01 -12.42 -18.34
CA ASN A 25 17.90 -13.34 -18.09
C ASN A 25 16.56 -12.73 -18.52
N PRO A 26 15.55 -13.56 -18.86
CA PRO A 26 14.23 -13.07 -19.22
C PRO A 26 13.65 -12.15 -18.14
N MET A 27 13.09 -11.04 -18.57
CA MET A 27 12.39 -10.07 -17.72
C MET A 27 10.91 -10.05 -18.09
N ALA A 28 10.04 -9.94 -17.08
CA ALA A 28 8.64 -9.65 -17.29
C ALA A 28 8.27 -8.37 -16.54
N THR A 29 7.40 -7.58 -17.16
CA THR A 29 6.89 -6.32 -16.62
C THR A 29 5.45 -6.46 -16.13
N TYR A 30 5.05 -5.59 -15.24
CA TYR A 30 3.66 -5.46 -14.83
C TYR A 30 2.84 -4.83 -15.96
N ASP A 31 1.75 -5.49 -16.35
CA ASP A 31 0.81 -4.96 -17.34
C ASP A 31 -0.30 -4.20 -16.62
N ALA A 32 -0.34 -2.88 -16.80
CA ALA A 32 -1.34 -2.00 -16.22
C ALA A 32 -2.57 -1.80 -17.12
N GLY A 33 -2.63 -2.49 -18.26
CA GLY A 33 -3.73 -2.34 -19.23
C GLY A 33 -3.65 -1.06 -20.06
N PRO A 34 -4.76 -0.68 -20.73
CA PRO A 34 -4.75 0.35 -21.78
C PRO A 34 -4.30 1.75 -21.35
N GLY A 35 -4.53 2.10 -20.08
CA GLY A 35 -4.14 3.42 -19.55
C GLY A 35 -2.68 3.50 -19.14
N GLY A 36 -2.00 2.35 -19.01
CA GLY A 36 -0.64 2.30 -18.51
C GLY A 36 -0.54 2.62 -17.02
N LEU A 37 0.69 2.78 -16.53
CA LEU A 37 1.02 3.06 -15.14
C LEU A 37 1.77 4.37 -15.04
N VAL A 38 1.35 5.26 -14.14
CA VAL A 38 1.96 6.58 -13.93
C VAL A 38 2.40 6.73 -12.46
N ALA A 39 3.44 7.54 -12.24
CA ALA A 39 3.92 7.85 -10.89
C ALA A 39 2.88 8.64 -10.11
N ASP A 40 2.77 8.36 -8.81
CA ASP A 40 1.91 9.11 -7.88
C ASP A 40 2.39 10.56 -7.67
N THR A 41 1.66 11.32 -6.86
CA THR A 41 1.95 12.74 -6.60
C THR A 41 3.30 12.99 -5.91
N ALA A 42 3.87 11.98 -5.24
CA ALA A 42 5.18 12.06 -4.60
C ALA A 42 6.32 11.68 -5.56
N GLY A 43 6.00 11.15 -6.72
CA GLY A 43 6.96 10.50 -7.62
C GLY A 43 7.33 9.10 -7.15
N VAL A 44 8.15 8.40 -7.94
CA VAL A 44 8.53 7.00 -7.69
C VAL A 44 10.03 6.84 -7.85
N ALA A 45 10.70 6.35 -6.81
CA ALA A 45 12.15 6.10 -6.84
C ALA A 45 12.48 4.80 -7.57
N VAL A 46 13.49 4.86 -8.44
CA VAL A 46 14.03 3.70 -9.18
C VAL A 46 14.85 2.82 -8.23
N GLY A 47 14.79 1.50 -8.41
CA GLY A 47 15.46 0.52 -7.55
C GLY A 47 14.69 0.17 -6.27
N TYR A 48 13.49 0.70 -6.10
CA TYR A 48 12.57 0.42 -5.00
C TYR A 48 11.34 -0.35 -5.50
N PHE A 49 10.66 -1.04 -4.61
CA PHE A 49 9.39 -1.66 -4.94
C PHE A 49 8.26 -0.63 -4.99
N ALA A 50 7.26 -0.90 -5.81
CA ALA A 50 6.05 -0.09 -5.87
C ALA A 50 4.79 -0.97 -5.94
N TRP A 51 3.67 -0.37 -5.55
CA TRP A 51 2.33 -0.93 -5.64
C TRP A 51 1.57 -0.24 -6.76
N ALA A 52 0.78 -1.00 -7.49
CA ALA A 52 -0.18 -0.46 -8.43
C ALA A 52 -1.54 -0.30 -7.73
N ILE A 53 -2.12 0.89 -7.84
CA ILE A 53 -3.44 1.20 -7.31
C ILE A 53 -4.34 1.73 -8.42
N ALA A 54 -5.65 1.58 -8.24
CA ALA A 54 -6.62 2.14 -9.17
C ALA A 54 -6.48 3.67 -9.24
N PRO A 55 -6.86 4.30 -10.36
CA PRO A 55 -6.86 5.77 -10.47
C PRO A 55 -7.78 6.37 -9.41
N THR A 56 -7.40 7.54 -8.91
CA THR A 56 -8.23 8.31 -7.97
C THR A 56 -9.38 9.05 -8.68
N ASP A 57 -9.24 9.26 -9.98
CA ASP A 57 -10.30 9.77 -10.84
C ASP A 57 -11.16 8.61 -11.35
N PRO A 58 -12.48 8.58 -11.09
CA PRO A 58 -13.40 7.53 -11.56
C PRO A 58 -13.40 7.34 -13.09
N ASN A 59 -13.09 8.40 -13.84
CA ASN A 59 -12.96 8.36 -15.30
C ASN A 59 -11.52 8.16 -15.78
N GLY A 60 -10.55 8.04 -14.83
CA GLY A 60 -9.16 7.82 -15.14
C GLY A 60 -8.92 6.40 -15.64
N THR A 61 -8.11 6.26 -16.69
CA THR A 61 -7.73 4.97 -17.25
C THR A 61 -6.36 4.49 -16.75
N ASN A 62 -5.53 5.41 -16.24
CA ASN A 62 -4.17 5.11 -15.80
C ASN A 62 -4.17 4.54 -14.38
N GLN A 63 -3.51 3.41 -14.19
CA GLN A 63 -3.16 2.96 -12.83
C GLN A 63 -2.05 3.84 -12.27
N ILE A 64 -1.96 3.92 -10.95
CA ILE A 64 -0.98 4.74 -10.25
C ILE A 64 0.05 3.83 -9.59
N ALA A 65 1.33 4.05 -9.88
CA ALA A 65 2.44 3.46 -9.15
C ALA A 65 2.72 4.31 -7.92
N THR A 66 2.69 3.71 -6.74
CA THR A 66 3.00 4.39 -5.48
C THR A 66 3.95 3.58 -4.63
N GLN A 67 4.81 4.26 -3.88
CA GLN A 67 5.68 3.69 -2.85
C GLN A 67 5.14 3.96 -1.43
N ALA A 68 4.16 4.85 -1.32
CA ALA A 68 3.56 5.25 -0.04
C ALA A 68 2.42 4.32 0.44
N ARG A 69 2.47 3.01 0.12
CA ARG A 69 1.43 2.07 0.53
C ARG A 69 1.79 1.36 1.83
N GLY A 70 0.78 1.14 2.67
CA GLY A 70 0.91 0.48 3.97
C GLY A 70 0.43 -0.97 4.01
N SER A 71 0.04 -1.56 2.87
CA SER A 71 -0.53 -2.91 2.81
C SER A 71 -0.50 -3.52 1.42
N GLY A 72 -0.69 -4.83 1.35
CA GLY A 72 -0.81 -5.59 0.11
C GLY A 72 0.53 -5.94 -0.54
N ASN A 73 0.46 -6.83 -1.54
CA ASN A 73 1.64 -7.27 -2.29
C ASN A 73 2.11 -6.18 -3.26
N THR A 74 3.41 -6.10 -3.47
CA THR A 74 4.00 -5.20 -4.48
C THR A 74 3.60 -5.62 -5.90
N ALA A 75 3.41 -4.64 -6.79
CA ALA A 75 3.24 -4.90 -8.22
C ALA A 75 4.56 -5.25 -8.90
N GLY A 76 5.68 -4.67 -8.46
CA GLY A 76 7.00 -4.96 -8.98
C GLY A 76 8.08 -4.00 -8.47
N LEU A 77 9.30 -4.21 -8.97
CA LEU A 77 10.44 -3.32 -8.75
C LEU A 77 10.43 -2.23 -9.83
N VAL A 78 10.61 -0.98 -9.43
CA VAL A 78 10.83 0.13 -10.37
C VAL A 78 12.22 -0.01 -10.95
N TYR A 79 12.32 -0.42 -12.22
CA TYR A 79 13.60 -0.58 -12.86
C TYR A 79 13.99 0.65 -13.69
N ASN A 80 15.27 0.81 -13.95
CA ASN A 80 15.80 1.91 -14.73
C ASN A 80 15.57 1.64 -16.24
N ASP A 81 14.52 2.26 -16.79
CA ASP A 81 14.21 2.23 -18.22
C ASP A 81 14.54 3.57 -18.90
N THR A 82 15.33 4.41 -18.20
CA THR A 82 15.83 5.71 -18.68
C THR A 82 14.76 6.77 -18.98
N GLN A 83 13.46 6.46 -18.82
CA GLN A 83 12.41 7.44 -19.01
C GLN A 83 12.29 8.40 -17.83
N ALA A 84 12.05 9.65 -18.11
CA ALA A 84 11.66 10.71 -17.15
C ALA A 84 12.63 10.96 -15.98
N LEU A 85 13.89 10.50 -16.06
CA LEU A 85 14.89 10.72 -15.03
C LEU A 85 15.56 12.10 -15.14
N ASN A 86 15.48 12.74 -16.31
CA ASN A 86 15.98 14.08 -16.54
C ASN A 86 14.93 14.89 -17.30
N THR A 87 14.14 15.67 -16.58
CA THR A 87 13.03 16.46 -17.13
C THR A 87 13.37 17.93 -17.31
N VAL A 88 14.52 18.37 -16.80
CA VAL A 88 14.98 19.75 -16.90
C VAL A 88 16.36 19.78 -17.57
N PHE A 89 16.51 20.63 -18.57
CA PHE A 89 17.78 20.79 -19.28
C PHE A 89 18.92 21.20 -18.32
N LEU A 90 20.06 20.50 -18.40
CA LEU A 90 21.24 20.69 -17.55
C LEU A 90 21.01 20.38 -16.05
N SER A 91 19.93 19.72 -15.65
CA SER A 91 19.79 19.17 -14.31
C SER A 91 20.50 17.82 -14.17
N ASP A 92 20.95 17.50 -12.96
CA ASP A 92 21.42 16.15 -12.65
C ASP A 92 20.23 15.17 -12.77
N ALA A 93 20.50 13.97 -13.32
CA ALA A 93 19.51 12.91 -13.33
C ALA A 93 19.23 12.46 -11.89
N THR A 94 17.96 12.49 -11.51
CA THR A 94 17.51 11.91 -10.25
C THR A 94 17.04 10.48 -10.48
N LEU A 95 17.21 9.59 -9.51
CA LEU A 95 16.62 8.25 -9.56
C LEU A 95 15.14 8.28 -9.11
N VAL A 96 14.43 9.38 -9.39
CA VAL A 96 13.01 9.55 -9.08
C VAL A 96 12.25 9.92 -10.33
N ILE A 97 11.27 9.12 -10.69
CA ILE A 97 10.33 9.41 -11.78
C ILE A 97 9.29 10.41 -11.24
N PRO A 98 9.18 11.61 -11.81
CA PRO A 98 8.23 12.62 -11.32
C PRO A 98 6.77 12.22 -11.46
N ALA A 99 5.90 12.88 -10.67
CA ALA A 99 4.46 12.66 -10.67
C ALA A 99 3.84 12.71 -12.09
N GLY A 100 2.93 11.78 -12.36
CA GLY A 100 2.18 11.71 -13.61
C GLY A 100 2.94 11.18 -14.81
N LEU A 101 4.25 10.89 -14.69
CA LEU A 101 5.04 10.33 -15.79
C LEU A 101 4.97 8.79 -15.79
N PRO A 102 5.15 8.14 -16.98
CA PRO A 102 5.06 6.70 -17.09
C PRO A 102 6.07 5.97 -16.20
N VAL A 103 5.64 4.88 -15.56
CA VAL A 103 6.46 4.02 -14.72
C VAL A 103 6.46 2.60 -15.29
N ALA A 104 7.64 1.98 -15.34
CA ALA A 104 7.78 0.58 -15.66
C ALA A 104 8.15 -0.22 -14.41
N LEU A 105 7.37 -1.26 -14.10
CA LEU A 105 7.62 -2.18 -12.99
C LEU A 105 8.02 -3.55 -13.51
N ALA A 106 9.12 -4.08 -12.99
CA ALA A 106 9.53 -5.46 -13.23
C ALA A 106 8.92 -6.38 -12.17
N ASN A 107 8.24 -7.44 -12.62
CA ASN A 107 7.75 -8.50 -11.74
C ASN A 107 8.58 -9.78 -11.81
N GLN A 108 9.54 -9.83 -12.72
CA GLN A 108 10.53 -10.89 -12.89
C GLN A 108 11.80 -10.34 -13.57
N GLY A 109 12.95 -10.89 -13.24
CA GLY A 109 14.25 -10.53 -13.79
C GLY A 109 15.28 -10.29 -12.68
N ASP A 110 16.52 -9.98 -13.07
CA ASP A 110 17.64 -9.74 -12.17
C ASP A 110 18.01 -8.25 -12.21
N PHE A 111 18.03 -7.62 -11.04
CA PHE A 111 18.26 -6.18 -10.91
C PHE A 111 19.25 -5.86 -9.80
N TRP A 112 19.98 -4.77 -9.98
CA TRP A 112 20.75 -4.16 -8.91
C TRP A 112 19.81 -3.36 -8.00
N VAL A 113 19.91 -3.56 -6.70
CA VAL A 113 19.14 -2.82 -5.69
C VAL A 113 20.05 -2.41 -4.55
N ILE A 114 19.71 -1.33 -3.86
CA ILE A 114 20.36 -0.95 -2.61
C ILE A 114 19.69 -1.76 -1.48
N ASN A 115 20.51 -2.42 -0.66
CA ASN A 115 20.01 -3.03 0.57
C ASN A 115 19.83 -1.93 1.64
N ASN A 116 18.60 -1.57 1.92
CA ASN A 116 18.25 -0.60 2.97
C ASN A 116 18.03 -1.25 4.35
N GLY A 117 18.28 -2.56 4.45
CA GLY A 117 18.24 -3.29 5.72
C GLY A 117 19.45 -2.99 6.59
N THR A 118 19.40 -3.42 7.85
CA THR A 118 20.50 -3.25 8.82
C THR A 118 21.50 -4.41 8.81
N THR A 119 21.25 -5.44 8.02
CA THR A 119 22.07 -6.65 7.93
C THR A 119 22.49 -6.89 6.49
N GLU A 120 23.66 -7.47 6.31
CA GLU A 120 24.14 -7.89 5.00
C GLU A 120 23.19 -8.90 4.35
N ALA A 121 22.91 -8.73 3.07
CA ALA A 121 22.11 -9.66 2.31
C ALA A 121 22.89 -10.96 2.07
N GLN A 122 22.23 -12.10 2.32
CA GLN A 122 22.78 -13.43 2.06
C GLN A 122 22.10 -14.06 0.85
N VAL A 123 22.85 -14.83 0.06
CA VAL A 123 22.30 -15.56 -1.08
C VAL A 123 21.11 -16.42 -0.68
N GLY A 124 20.02 -16.32 -1.43
CA GLY A 124 18.78 -17.05 -1.19
C GLY A 124 17.81 -16.41 -0.21
N GLN A 125 18.18 -15.32 0.45
CA GLN A 125 17.20 -14.55 1.25
C GLN A 125 16.16 -13.90 0.36
N LYS A 126 14.95 -13.76 0.89
CA LYS A 126 13.86 -13.03 0.23
C LYS A 126 14.07 -11.53 0.30
N ALA A 127 13.72 -10.84 -0.79
CA ALA A 127 13.61 -9.39 -0.79
C ALA A 127 12.27 -8.97 -0.22
N TYR A 128 12.30 -8.02 0.70
CA TYR A 128 11.15 -7.38 1.34
C TYR A 128 11.03 -5.94 0.90
N ALA A 129 9.80 -5.49 0.67
CA ALA A 129 9.48 -4.10 0.40
C ALA A 129 8.96 -3.44 1.67
N THR A 130 9.63 -2.39 2.13
CA THR A 130 9.19 -1.61 3.30
C THR A 130 7.95 -0.80 2.94
N PHE A 131 6.91 -0.91 3.74
CA PHE A 131 5.71 -0.09 3.58
C PHE A 131 6.02 1.40 3.74
N GLY A 132 5.36 2.22 2.96
CA GLY A 132 5.53 3.68 2.97
C GLY A 132 6.69 4.22 2.13
N THR A 133 7.65 3.36 1.72
CA THR A 133 8.82 3.81 0.94
C THR A 133 9.18 2.88 -0.23
N GLY A 134 8.75 1.62 -0.21
CA GLY A 134 9.18 0.61 -1.17
C GLY A 134 10.64 0.15 -1.01
N ALA A 135 11.36 0.65 0.01
CA ALA A 135 12.76 0.35 0.23
C ALA A 135 13.02 -1.15 0.37
N VAL A 136 14.13 -1.62 -0.20
CA VAL A 136 14.47 -3.04 -0.28
C VAL A 136 15.28 -3.47 0.93
N SER A 137 14.88 -4.56 1.57
CA SER A 137 15.67 -5.25 2.59
C SER A 137 15.64 -6.75 2.35
N PHE A 138 16.55 -7.51 2.98
CA PHE A 138 16.64 -8.95 2.79
C PHE A 138 16.53 -9.68 4.12
N ALA A 139 15.77 -10.78 4.13
CA ALA A 139 15.60 -11.64 5.28
C ALA A 139 15.22 -13.07 4.85
N ALA A 140 15.18 -14.00 5.80
CA ALA A 140 14.65 -15.34 5.56
C ALA A 140 13.16 -15.27 5.19
N THR A 141 12.68 -16.24 4.43
CA THR A 141 11.26 -16.37 4.06
C THR A 141 10.36 -16.33 5.29
N ALA A 142 9.23 -15.65 5.18
CA ALA A 142 8.23 -15.51 6.24
C ALA A 142 8.77 -14.89 7.55
N THR A 143 9.79 -14.04 7.48
CA THR A 143 10.28 -13.31 8.65
C THR A 143 9.24 -12.26 9.07
N PRO A 144 8.60 -12.38 10.24
CA PRO A 144 7.64 -11.40 10.72
C PRO A 144 8.34 -10.07 10.97
N THR A 145 7.72 -8.98 10.52
CA THR A 145 8.20 -7.64 10.80
C THR A 145 7.15 -6.86 11.55
N THR A 146 7.57 -6.09 12.53
CA THR A 146 6.69 -5.30 13.39
C THR A 146 6.91 -3.82 13.09
N GLY A 147 5.82 -3.15 12.69
CA GLY A 147 5.75 -1.70 12.59
C GLY A 147 5.29 -1.07 13.90
N ALA A 148 4.11 -0.43 13.91
CA ALA A 148 3.48 0.01 15.14
C ALA A 148 3.07 -1.20 16.00
N SER A 149 3.21 -1.09 17.31
CA SER A 149 2.77 -2.13 18.25
C SER A 149 2.24 -1.50 19.53
N ALA A 150 1.12 -2.01 20.02
CA ALA A 150 0.50 -1.56 21.28
C ALA A 150 -0.06 -2.74 22.08
N THR A 151 0.20 -2.73 23.38
CA THR A 151 -0.35 -3.71 24.32
C THR A 151 -1.70 -3.23 24.87
N GLY A 152 -2.60 -4.17 25.18
CA GLY A 152 -3.93 -3.84 25.68
C GLY A 152 -4.87 -3.28 24.61
N SER A 153 -4.56 -3.52 23.34
CA SER A 153 -5.41 -3.13 22.20
C SER A 153 -6.54 -4.14 21.99
N SER A 154 -7.66 -3.66 21.47
CA SER A 154 -8.85 -4.49 21.19
C SER A 154 -9.55 -4.04 19.91
N ILE A 155 -10.31 -4.94 19.29
CA ILE A 155 -11.20 -4.61 18.17
C ILE A 155 -12.64 -4.93 18.59
N ALA A 156 -13.51 -3.94 18.51
CA ALA A 156 -14.95 -4.09 18.67
C ALA A 156 -15.65 -4.17 17.31
N ALA A 157 -16.73 -4.95 17.23
CA ALA A 157 -17.60 -4.94 16.07
C ALA A 157 -18.60 -3.78 16.19
N GLU A 158 -18.60 -2.89 15.19
CA GLU A 158 -19.47 -1.72 15.15
C GLU A 158 -20.39 -1.76 13.93
N THR A 159 -21.51 -1.07 14.01
CA THR A 159 -22.50 -1.03 12.94
C THR A 159 -22.99 0.40 12.69
N PHE A 160 -23.48 0.62 11.46
CA PHE A 160 -24.25 1.80 11.12
C PHE A 160 -25.49 1.43 10.32
N SER A 161 -26.47 2.32 10.25
CA SER A 161 -27.66 2.21 9.43
C SER A 161 -27.96 3.54 8.77
N VAL A 162 -28.15 3.51 7.45
CA VAL A 162 -28.41 4.68 6.63
C VAL A 162 -29.60 4.43 5.71
N THR A 163 -30.29 5.48 5.29
CA THR A 163 -31.22 5.45 4.17
C THR A 163 -30.48 5.97 2.96
N GLY A 164 -30.49 5.18 1.86
CA GLY A 164 -29.74 5.55 0.66
C GLY A 164 -30.15 4.77 -0.56
N SER A 165 -29.55 5.12 -1.68
CA SER A 165 -29.69 4.44 -2.97
C SER A 165 -28.34 4.17 -3.57
N ILE A 166 -28.23 3.13 -4.41
CA ILE A 166 -26.99 2.81 -5.13
C ILE A 166 -27.28 2.77 -6.63
N ALA A 167 -26.48 3.50 -7.38
CA ALA A 167 -26.40 3.42 -8.82
C ALA A 167 -24.97 3.03 -9.21
N GLU A 168 -24.84 1.87 -9.85
CA GLU A 168 -23.53 1.29 -10.20
C GLU A 168 -22.63 1.11 -8.96
N ASP A 169 -21.59 1.90 -8.82
CA ASP A 169 -20.62 1.89 -7.70
C ASP A 169 -20.75 3.10 -6.77
N ILE A 170 -21.79 3.92 -6.96
CA ILE A 170 -22.03 5.12 -6.15
C ILE A 170 -23.20 4.89 -5.18
N LEU A 171 -22.89 4.91 -3.90
CA LEU A 171 -23.89 4.97 -2.82
C LEU A 171 -24.19 6.44 -2.51
N THR A 172 -25.47 6.82 -2.61
CA THR A 172 -25.98 8.13 -2.17
C THR A 172 -26.73 7.95 -0.85
N VAL A 173 -26.16 8.48 0.25
CA VAL A 173 -26.78 8.48 1.57
C VAL A 173 -27.62 9.73 1.72
N SER A 174 -28.92 9.57 1.94
CA SER A 174 -29.90 10.65 2.15
C SER A 174 -30.17 10.94 3.62
N ALA A 175 -30.04 9.93 4.48
CA ALA A 175 -30.20 10.09 5.93
C ALA A 175 -29.35 9.04 6.68
N VAL A 176 -28.85 9.41 7.85
CA VAL A 176 -28.16 8.52 8.80
C VAL A 176 -29.12 8.19 9.93
N GLY A 177 -29.46 6.90 10.08
CA GLY A 177 -30.30 6.41 11.16
C GLY A 177 -29.51 6.17 12.44
N SER A 178 -28.32 5.57 12.34
CA SER A 178 -27.41 5.32 13.46
C SER A 178 -25.97 5.11 12.98
N GLY A 179 -25.01 5.33 13.87
CA GLY A 179 -23.58 5.12 13.61
C GLY A 179 -22.97 6.14 12.67
N THR A 180 -21.79 5.84 12.17
CA THR A 180 -21.01 6.68 11.23
C THR A 180 -20.54 5.82 10.07
N VAL A 181 -20.61 6.36 8.86
CA VAL A 181 -20.20 5.67 7.64
C VAL A 181 -18.68 5.84 7.44
N TYR A 182 -17.93 4.77 7.49
CA TYR A 182 -16.47 4.80 7.31
C TYR A 182 -16.03 4.03 6.08
N PRO A 183 -14.94 4.46 5.42
CA PRO A 183 -14.23 3.66 4.43
C PRO A 183 -13.78 2.31 5.03
N GLY A 184 -13.88 1.24 4.25
CA GLY A 184 -13.59 -0.13 4.67
C GLY A 184 -14.77 -0.86 5.32
N ALA A 185 -15.86 -0.18 5.65
CA ALA A 185 -17.07 -0.82 6.18
C ALA A 185 -17.73 -1.68 5.09
N THR A 186 -18.15 -2.89 5.48
CA THR A 186 -18.93 -3.80 4.61
C THR A 186 -20.41 -3.45 4.72
N ILE A 187 -21.08 -3.25 3.59
CA ILE A 187 -22.50 -2.91 3.53
C ILE A 187 -23.37 -4.10 3.13
N SER A 188 -24.63 -4.05 3.54
CA SER A 188 -25.65 -5.03 3.21
C SER A 188 -27.03 -4.38 3.07
N GLY A 189 -27.85 -4.93 2.19
CA GLY A 189 -29.20 -4.48 1.87
C GLY A 189 -29.79 -5.28 0.71
N THR A 190 -30.98 -4.92 0.26
CA THR A 190 -31.63 -5.61 -0.85
C THR A 190 -30.91 -5.30 -2.17
N ASN A 191 -30.58 -6.31 -2.94
CA ASN A 191 -29.82 -6.23 -4.20
C ASN A 191 -28.38 -5.70 -4.05
N ILE A 192 -27.82 -5.63 -2.85
CA ILE A 192 -26.41 -5.33 -2.64
C ILE A 192 -25.60 -6.62 -2.73
N THR A 193 -24.56 -6.63 -3.56
CA THR A 193 -23.64 -7.75 -3.71
C THR A 193 -22.91 -8.02 -2.38
N THR A 194 -22.93 -9.27 -1.91
CA THR A 194 -22.24 -9.66 -0.66
C THR A 194 -20.76 -9.31 -0.72
N GLY A 195 -20.24 -8.71 0.35
CA GLY A 195 -18.85 -8.30 0.46
C GLY A 195 -18.55 -6.92 -0.13
N THR A 196 -19.56 -6.19 -0.61
CA THR A 196 -19.39 -4.80 -1.04
C THR A 196 -18.94 -3.94 0.15
N GLN A 197 -17.87 -3.18 -0.04
CA GLN A 197 -17.32 -2.26 0.96
C GLN A 197 -17.39 -0.82 0.46
N ILE A 198 -17.40 0.11 1.40
CA ILE A 198 -17.20 1.53 1.12
C ILE A 198 -15.71 1.75 0.84
N ALA A 199 -15.36 2.18 -0.37
CA ALA A 199 -13.98 2.46 -0.75
C ALA A 199 -13.55 3.85 -0.26
N SER A 200 -14.37 4.88 -0.51
CA SER A 200 -14.09 6.25 -0.08
C SER A 200 -15.36 7.09 -0.02
N GLN A 201 -15.32 8.21 0.69
CA GLN A 201 -16.35 9.24 0.60
C GLN A 201 -15.99 10.23 -0.51
N LEU A 202 -16.96 10.57 -1.37
CA LEU A 202 -16.79 11.49 -2.49
C LEU A 202 -17.28 12.90 -2.14
N THR A 203 -18.48 13.01 -1.55
CA THR A 203 -19.08 14.31 -1.21
C THR A 203 -19.83 14.23 0.12
N GLY A 204 -20.21 15.39 0.66
CA GLY A 204 -21.11 15.52 1.80
C GLY A 204 -20.41 15.64 3.15
N THR A 205 -21.18 15.43 4.23
CA THR A 205 -20.67 15.48 5.60
C THR A 205 -19.84 14.23 5.90
N THR A 206 -18.65 14.38 6.45
CA THR A 206 -17.77 13.27 6.81
C THR A 206 -18.49 12.21 7.64
N GLY A 207 -18.57 10.98 7.09
CA GLY A 207 -19.25 9.85 7.72
C GLY A 207 -20.77 9.96 7.81
N GLY A 208 -21.38 10.91 7.09
CA GLY A 208 -22.81 11.22 7.14
C GLY A 208 -23.49 11.21 5.78
N VAL A 209 -24.41 12.15 5.58
CA VAL A 209 -25.12 12.35 4.30
C VAL A 209 -24.13 12.75 3.20
N GLY A 210 -24.24 12.11 2.04
CA GLY A 210 -23.32 12.38 0.92
C GLY A 210 -23.23 11.20 -0.02
N THR A 211 -22.23 11.21 -0.90
CA THR A 211 -21.96 10.14 -1.85
C THR A 211 -20.67 9.39 -1.49
N TYR A 212 -20.70 8.09 -1.72
CA TYR A 212 -19.59 7.18 -1.41
C TYR A 212 -19.32 6.27 -2.59
N LEU A 213 -18.05 6.05 -2.87
CA LEU A 213 -17.60 5.05 -3.83
C LEU A 213 -17.61 3.66 -3.18
N LEU A 214 -18.11 2.68 -3.88
CA LEU A 214 -18.14 1.28 -3.47
C LEU A 214 -17.02 0.48 -4.13
N SER A 215 -16.59 -0.58 -3.48
CA SER A 215 -15.56 -1.51 -3.99
C SER A 215 -16.05 -2.40 -5.13
N VAL A 216 -17.36 -2.54 -5.29
CA VAL A 216 -18.00 -3.39 -6.31
C VAL A 216 -19.18 -2.65 -6.91
N SER A 217 -19.21 -2.54 -8.25
CA SER A 217 -20.36 -2.00 -8.98
C SER A 217 -21.55 -2.95 -8.87
N GLN A 218 -22.71 -2.40 -8.57
CA GLN A 218 -23.92 -3.21 -8.38
C GLN A 218 -24.60 -3.51 -9.73
N GLN A 219 -24.98 -4.77 -9.92
CA GLN A 219 -25.64 -5.24 -11.13
C GLN A 219 -27.06 -4.67 -11.28
N LYS A 220 -27.68 -4.27 -10.18
CA LYS A 220 -29.00 -3.65 -10.11
C LYS A 220 -28.92 -2.38 -9.28
N ASN A 221 -29.60 -1.35 -9.74
CA ASN A 221 -29.78 -0.15 -8.94
C ASN A 221 -30.56 -0.48 -7.68
N VAL A 222 -30.05 0.00 -6.54
CA VAL A 222 -30.73 -0.06 -5.26
C VAL A 222 -31.51 1.25 -5.11
N VAL A 223 -32.85 1.15 -5.12
CA VAL A 223 -33.69 2.31 -4.83
C VAL A 223 -33.60 2.65 -3.34
N SER A 224 -34.07 3.84 -2.95
CA SER A 224 -33.99 4.30 -1.57
C SER A 224 -34.50 3.26 -0.58
N GLU A 225 -33.60 2.69 0.22
CA GLU A 225 -33.89 1.70 1.26
C GLU A 225 -32.97 1.90 2.47
N THR A 226 -33.19 1.10 3.52
CA THR A 226 -32.29 1.03 4.66
C THR A 226 -31.10 0.12 4.31
N ILE A 227 -29.89 0.70 4.33
CA ILE A 227 -28.64 0.00 4.11
C ILE A 227 -27.90 -0.07 5.45
N SER A 228 -27.53 -1.28 5.86
CA SER A 228 -26.76 -1.54 7.06
C SER A 228 -25.29 -1.72 6.72
N GLY A 229 -24.39 -1.26 7.61
CA GLY A 229 -22.96 -1.48 7.46
C GLY A 229 -22.32 -1.98 8.74
N THR A 230 -21.22 -2.70 8.58
CA THR A 230 -20.42 -3.25 9.69
C THR A 230 -18.93 -2.93 9.50
N TYR A 231 -18.22 -2.64 10.58
CA TYR A 231 -16.78 -2.41 10.58
C TYR A 231 -16.17 -2.80 11.92
N GLY A 232 -14.85 -2.96 11.97
CA GLY A 232 -14.13 -3.12 13.23
C GLY A 232 -13.66 -1.76 13.76
N LEU A 233 -13.78 -1.54 15.05
CA LEU A 233 -13.21 -0.37 15.74
C LEU A 233 -12.02 -0.84 16.59
N LEU A 234 -10.81 -0.54 16.12
CA LEU A 234 -9.57 -0.78 16.85
C LEU A 234 -9.42 0.30 17.93
N THR A 235 -9.35 -0.11 19.19
CA THR A 235 -8.90 0.73 20.29
C THR A 235 -7.43 0.43 20.57
N ILE A 236 -6.57 1.43 20.45
CA ILE A 236 -5.13 1.32 20.64
C ILE A 236 -4.82 1.43 22.13
N GLY A 237 -4.20 0.42 22.68
CA GLY A 237 -3.73 0.42 24.08
C GLY A 237 -2.48 1.27 24.25
N THR A 238 -1.51 0.78 25.03
CA THR A 238 -0.24 1.49 25.24
C THR A 238 0.75 1.13 24.13
N LEU A 239 1.23 2.12 23.38
CA LEU A 239 2.26 1.93 22.37
C LEU A 239 3.55 1.37 22.98
N THR A 240 4.12 0.38 22.33
CA THR A 240 5.41 -0.24 22.72
C THR A 240 6.52 0.04 21.72
N THR A 241 6.18 0.62 20.57
CA THR A 241 7.10 1.01 19.49
C THR A 241 6.88 2.47 19.09
N THR A 242 7.86 3.08 18.44
CA THR A 242 7.83 4.46 17.96
C THR A 242 7.23 4.63 16.62
N PRO A 243 6.90 3.89 15.65
CA PRO A 243 5.88 4.31 14.71
C PRO A 243 4.50 4.14 15.34
N VAL A 244 3.62 5.10 15.09
CA VAL A 244 2.20 5.03 15.45
C VAL A 244 1.44 4.24 14.37
N PHE A 245 0.23 3.79 14.71
CA PHE A 245 -0.67 3.18 13.73
C PHE A 245 -1.13 4.21 12.70
N THR A 246 -1.13 3.85 11.43
CA THR A 246 -1.55 4.75 10.34
C THR A 246 -2.53 4.05 9.40
N VAL A 247 -3.40 4.85 8.77
CA VAL A 247 -4.33 4.36 7.75
C VAL A 247 -3.55 3.69 6.61
N GLY A 248 -4.07 2.57 6.13
CA GLY A 248 -3.46 1.75 5.08
C GLY A 248 -2.56 0.63 5.61
N GLN A 249 -2.17 0.62 6.87
CA GLN A 249 -1.37 -0.47 7.43
C GLN A 249 -2.19 -1.75 7.63
N THR A 250 -1.54 -2.90 7.40
CA THR A 250 -2.10 -4.21 7.70
C THR A 250 -1.72 -4.62 9.11
N LEU A 251 -2.68 -5.10 9.88
CA LEU A 251 -2.44 -5.69 11.19
C LEU A 251 -1.82 -7.08 11.04
N ASN A 252 -0.84 -7.40 11.87
CA ASN A 252 -0.29 -8.75 11.96
C ASN A 252 -1.36 -9.71 12.50
N ALA A 253 -1.49 -10.87 11.86
CA ALA A 253 -2.39 -11.93 12.27
C ALA A 253 -1.86 -12.63 13.53
N THR A 254 -1.99 -11.97 14.69
CA THR A 254 -1.60 -12.50 16.00
C THR A 254 -2.83 -12.69 16.88
N GLY A 255 -2.86 -13.75 17.67
CA GLY A 255 -4.02 -14.07 18.52
C GLY A 255 -5.30 -14.20 17.69
N SER A 256 -6.30 -13.38 17.98
CA SER A 256 -7.60 -13.37 17.30
C SER A 256 -7.70 -12.38 16.15
N VAL A 257 -6.62 -11.68 15.79
CA VAL A 257 -6.62 -10.75 14.65
C VAL A 257 -6.66 -11.54 13.34
N VAL A 258 -7.66 -11.26 12.52
CA VAL A 258 -7.81 -11.92 11.20
C VAL A 258 -6.75 -11.42 10.23
N ALA A 259 -6.11 -12.35 9.52
CA ALA A 259 -5.12 -12.03 8.49
C ALA A 259 -5.73 -11.10 7.41
N GLY A 260 -4.96 -10.10 6.97
CA GLY A 260 -5.41 -9.12 5.97
C GLY A 260 -6.30 -8.01 6.53
N THR A 261 -6.47 -7.89 7.85
CA THR A 261 -7.15 -6.75 8.47
C THR A 261 -6.34 -5.49 8.23
N VAL A 262 -6.93 -4.49 7.57
CA VAL A 262 -6.30 -3.20 7.22
C VAL A 262 -6.95 -2.07 8.00
N ILE A 263 -6.16 -1.10 8.44
CA ILE A 263 -6.64 0.15 9.03
C ILE A 263 -7.15 1.05 7.92
N THR A 264 -8.44 1.43 7.97
CA THR A 264 -9.12 2.14 6.86
C THR A 264 -9.41 3.61 7.16
N ALA A 265 -9.55 3.98 8.44
CA ALA A 265 -9.77 5.37 8.83
C ALA A 265 -9.24 5.64 10.24
N ASN A 266 -8.88 6.90 10.51
CA ASN A 266 -8.61 7.37 11.85
C ASN A 266 -9.89 7.98 12.45
N VAL A 267 -10.21 7.63 13.70
CA VAL A 267 -11.37 8.17 14.42
C VAL A 267 -10.90 9.17 15.46
N THR A 268 -9.98 8.76 16.35
CA THR A 268 -9.41 9.64 17.37
C THR A 268 -7.92 9.36 17.58
N GLY A 269 -7.17 10.31 18.14
CA GLY A 269 -5.81 10.11 18.66
C GLY A 269 -4.72 9.89 17.62
N SER A 270 -4.99 10.06 16.34
CA SER A 270 -4.01 9.96 15.27
C SER A 270 -3.10 8.73 15.34
N GLY A 271 -3.66 7.57 15.73
CA GLY A 271 -2.94 6.30 15.82
C GLY A 271 -2.03 6.12 17.05
N GLY A 272 -2.06 7.06 17.99
CA GLY A 272 -1.34 6.98 19.25
C GLY A 272 -2.07 6.20 20.35
N SER A 273 -1.43 6.05 21.50
CA SER A 273 -2.03 5.39 22.69
C SER A 273 -3.37 5.99 23.06
N GLY A 274 -4.38 5.16 23.30
CA GLY A 274 -5.76 5.57 23.60
C GLY A 274 -6.56 6.05 22.39
N GLY A 275 -5.96 6.07 21.19
CA GLY A 275 -6.64 6.40 19.94
C GLY A 275 -7.55 5.28 19.46
N THR A 276 -8.46 5.63 18.54
CA THR A 276 -9.35 4.65 17.89
C THR A 276 -9.27 4.77 16.37
N MET A 277 -9.28 3.63 15.70
CA MET A 277 -9.19 3.55 14.24
C MET A 277 -10.18 2.53 13.69
N VAL A 278 -10.67 2.77 12.49
CA VAL A 278 -11.51 1.79 11.77
C VAL A 278 -10.63 0.75 11.10
N VAL A 279 -11.05 -0.51 11.18
CA VAL A 279 -10.39 -1.62 10.47
C VAL A 279 -11.40 -2.36 9.59
N SER A 280 -10.89 -2.95 8.50
CA SER A 280 -11.68 -3.61 7.45
C SER A 280 -12.39 -4.88 7.92
N ASN A 281 -11.97 -5.48 9.02
CA ASN A 281 -12.56 -6.70 9.57
C ASN A 281 -13.20 -6.42 10.93
N ASN A 282 -14.44 -6.86 11.12
CA ASN A 282 -15.24 -6.63 12.32
C ASN A 282 -15.19 -7.79 13.34
N THR A 283 -14.26 -8.72 13.19
CA THR A 283 -14.07 -9.80 14.19
C THR A 283 -13.63 -9.20 15.52
N VAL A 284 -14.36 -9.52 16.57
CA VAL A 284 -14.05 -9.03 17.92
C VAL A 284 -12.72 -9.62 18.40
N VAL A 285 -11.84 -8.74 18.82
CA VAL A 285 -10.54 -9.08 19.40
C VAL A 285 -10.49 -8.53 20.83
N ASN A 286 -10.37 -9.42 21.80
CA ASN A 286 -10.18 -9.02 23.20
C ASN A 286 -8.81 -8.37 23.40
N SER A 287 -8.65 -7.68 24.52
CA SER A 287 -7.42 -6.97 24.88
C SER A 287 -6.18 -7.86 24.74
N GLN A 288 -5.31 -7.50 23.81
CA GLN A 288 -4.04 -8.18 23.53
C GLN A 288 -3.00 -7.22 22.92
N THR A 289 -1.81 -7.70 22.63
CA THR A 289 -0.85 -6.93 21.81
C THR A 289 -1.28 -7.02 20.35
N ILE A 290 -1.54 -5.85 19.75
CA ILE A 290 -1.81 -5.72 18.30
C ILE A 290 -0.65 -4.94 17.68
N SER A 291 -0.17 -5.42 16.53
CA SER A 291 0.91 -4.79 15.79
C SER A 291 0.60 -4.73 14.30
N THR A 292 1.28 -3.84 13.58
CA THR A 292 1.24 -3.75 12.12
C THR A 292 2.46 -4.38 11.49
N ALA A 293 2.36 -4.81 10.23
CA ALA A 293 3.52 -5.17 9.42
C ALA A 293 4.30 -3.90 9.03
N SER A 294 5.61 -3.98 8.99
CA SER A 294 6.47 -2.89 8.50
C SER A 294 6.93 -3.10 7.05
N ASN A 295 6.85 -4.32 6.55
CA ASN A 295 7.21 -4.65 5.16
C ASN A 295 6.41 -5.86 4.64
N VAL A 296 6.53 -6.13 3.36
CA VAL A 296 5.93 -7.31 2.69
C VAL A 296 7.01 -8.10 1.95
N GLU A 297 6.94 -9.43 2.04
CA GLU A 297 7.77 -10.36 1.27
C GLU A 297 7.43 -10.23 -0.22
N THR A 298 8.46 -10.17 -1.06
CA THR A 298 8.31 -10.10 -2.51
C THR A 298 8.64 -11.42 -3.19
N LYS A 299 8.48 -11.50 -4.50
CA LYS A 299 8.88 -12.67 -5.30
C LYS A 299 10.39 -12.78 -5.46
N PHE A 300 11.14 -11.69 -5.30
CA PHE A 300 12.57 -11.62 -5.55
C PHE A 300 13.40 -12.22 -4.41
N VAL A 301 14.57 -12.69 -4.76
CA VAL A 301 15.56 -13.26 -3.84
C VAL A 301 16.95 -12.64 -4.09
N ALA A 302 17.78 -12.59 -3.06
CA ALA A 302 19.17 -12.18 -3.19
C ALA A 302 19.95 -13.23 -3.99
N ALA A 303 20.50 -12.84 -5.12
CA ALA A 303 21.36 -13.70 -5.96
C ALA A 303 22.84 -13.61 -5.54
N SER A 304 23.24 -12.52 -4.86
CA SER A 304 24.57 -12.32 -4.33
C SER A 304 24.50 -11.75 -2.91
N ALA A 305 25.54 -11.96 -2.11
CA ALA A 305 25.70 -11.26 -0.84
C ALA A 305 25.96 -9.77 -1.09
N GLY A 306 25.46 -8.90 -0.21
CA GLY A 306 25.61 -7.47 -0.34
C GLY A 306 25.60 -6.75 0.99
N GLN A 307 26.43 -5.75 1.15
CA GLN A 307 26.45 -4.89 2.34
C GLN A 307 25.17 -4.05 2.45
N PRO A 308 24.76 -3.63 3.67
CA PRO A 308 23.68 -2.67 3.87
C PRO A 308 24.02 -1.30 3.29
#